data_2dc5d65b092e1139acdcc7b054844435
#
_entry.id   2dc5d65b092e1139acdcc7b054844435
#
_cell.length_a   1.000
_cell.length_b   1.000
_cell.length_c   1.000
_cell.angle_alpha   90.00
_cell.angle_beta   90.00
_cell.angle_gamma   90.00
#
_symmetry.space_group_name_H-M   'P 1'
#
loop_
_entity.id
_entity.type
_entity.pdbx_description
1 polymer ?
#
loop_
_entity_poly.entity_id
_entity_poly.type
_entity_poly.pdbx_seq_one_letter_code
_entity_poly.pdbx_strand_id
1 'polypeptide(L)'
;MDGTQRVLGDDMGIRVDHIGIAVNDLDTSSEFWRLIGLEQGDDELNVEQGVNIRFFGSEQGTDATKIELLSPTSANTPIGRFLETKGPGVQQIAFRVDNLQGLLDKLKSVGVRLINETPTTGAHGSQIAFVHPSSTGGVLVELLQYED
;
A
#
# COMPACT_ATOMS: atom_id res chain seq x y z
N MET A 1 9.41 22.47 13.23
CA MET A 1 10.52 21.78 12.56
C MET A 1 11.18 22.69 11.57
N ASP A 2 12.48 22.72 11.63
CA ASP A 2 13.28 23.48 10.70
C ASP A 2 13.16 22.91 9.29
N GLY A 3 13.15 23.76 8.26
CA GLY A 3 13.15 23.34 6.87
C GLY A 3 14.31 22.44 6.50
N THR A 4 15.42 22.50 7.22
CA THR A 4 16.56 21.62 7.01
C THR A 4 16.25 20.16 7.35
N GLN A 5 15.18 19.93 8.08
CA GLN A 5 14.72 18.57 8.38
C GLN A 5 13.95 17.96 7.21
N ARG A 6 13.54 18.77 6.27
CA ARG A 6 12.86 18.31 5.06
C ARG A 6 13.86 17.57 4.20
N VAL A 7 13.45 16.47 3.68
CA VAL A 7 14.36 15.54 3.05
C VAL A 7 13.74 14.96 1.78
N LEU A 8 14.02 13.71 1.51
CA LEU A 8 13.55 13.01 0.33
C LEU A 8 12.04 13.17 0.20
N GLY A 9 11.59 13.52 -0.97
CA GLY A 9 10.17 13.75 -1.22
C GLY A 9 9.68 15.15 -0.91
N ASP A 10 10.57 16.04 -0.46
CA ASP A 10 10.19 17.40 -0.08
C ASP A 10 9.50 18.18 -1.21
N ASP A 11 10.01 18.03 -2.44
CA ASP A 11 9.47 18.68 -3.62
C ASP A 11 8.48 17.81 -4.38
N MET A 12 8.15 16.64 -3.83
CA MET A 12 7.25 15.66 -4.44
C MET A 12 6.02 15.54 -3.57
N GLY A 13 4.90 15.98 -3.97
CA GLY A 13 3.70 15.76 -3.15
C GLY A 13 3.65 14.32 -2.64
N ILE A 14 3.49 14.14 -1.33
CA ILE A 14 3.38 12.82 -0.72
C ILE A 14 2.19 12.80 0.23
N ARG A 15 1.44 11.70 0.21
CA ARG A 15 0.31 11.53 1.12
C ARG A 15 -0.01 10.05 1.28
N VAL A 16 -0.74 9.73 2.36
CA VAL A 16 -1.23 8.36 2.55
C VAL A 16 -2.31 8.08 1.50
N ASP A 17 -2.08 7.06 0.68
CA ASP A 17 -3.04 6.64 -0.34
C ASP A 17 -4.03 5.64 0.23
N HIS A 18 -3.52 4.63 0.91
CA HIS A 18 -4.39 3.62 1.51
C HIS A 18 -3.71 2.87 2.64
N ILE A 19 -4.54 2.19 3.42
CA ILE A 19 -4.10 1.26 4.45
C ILE A 19 -4.57 -0.12 4.00
N GLY A 20 -3.63 -1.06 3.89
CA GLY A 20 -3.89 -2.42 3.45
C GLY A 20 -4.07 -3.35 4.63
N ILE A 21 -5.19 -4.05 4.65
CA ILE A 21 -5.57 -4.94 5.75
C ILE A 21 -5.70 -6.36 5.21
N ALA A 22 -4.88 -7.27 5.74
CA ALA A 22 -4.93 -8.67 5.36
C ALA A 22 -6.14 -9.35 6.01
N VAL A 23 -6.92 -10.05 5.20
CA VAL A 23 -8.12 -10.75 5.67
C VAL A 23 -8.18 -12.13 5.04
N ASN A 24 -8.85 -13.06 5.73
CA ASN A 24 -9.04 -14.42 5.20
C ASN A 24 -10.15 -14.46 4.16
N ASP A 25 -11.20 -13.65 4.35
CA ASP A 25 -12.37 -13.66 3.47
C ASP A 25 -12.86 -12.23 3.27
N LEU A 26 -12.92 -11.80 2.00
CA LEU A 26 -13.33 -10.44 1.68
C LEU A 26 -14.77 -10.17 2.09
N ASP A 27 -15.69 -11.11 1.86
CA ASP A 27 -17.11 -10.86 2.11
C ASP A 27 -17.44 -10.65 3.58
N THR A 28 -16.99 -11.56 4.44
CA THR A 28 -17.25 -11.43 5.87
C THR A 28 -16.50 -10.25 6.48
N SER A 29 -15.33 -9.93 5.96
CA SER A 29 -14.51 -8.83 6.49
C SER A 29 -15.01 -7.46 6.05
N SER A 30 -15.86 -7.40 5.03
CA SER A 30 -16.33 -6.13 4.47
C SER A 30 -17.42 -5.45 5.32
N GLU A 31 -18.17 -6.21 6.10
CA GLU A 31 -19.36 -5.71 6.77
C GLU A 31 -19.08 -4.51 7.68
N PHE A 32 -18.06 -4.60 8.51
CA PHE A 32 -17.72 -3.52 9.44
C PHE A 32 -17.47 -2.19 8.70
N TRP A 33 -16.75 -2.25 7.59
CA TRP A 33 -16.38 -1.03 6.86
C TRP A 33 -17.59 -0.36 6.22
N ARG A 34 -18.54 -1.16 5.73
CA ARG A 34 -19.81 -0.61 5.23
C ARG A 34 -20.64 -0.01 6.36
N LEU A 35 -20.66 -0.67 7.51
CA LEU A 35 -21.46 -0.21 8.66
C LEU A 35 -21.00 1.16 9.17
N ILE A 36 -19.72 1.47 9.12
CA ILE A 36 -19.24 2.79 9.56
C ILE A 36 -19.39 3.87 8.48
N GLY A 37 -19.91 3.51 7.30
CA GLY A 37 -20.24 4.48 6.27
C GLY A 37 -19.30 4.54 5.08
N LEU A 38 -18.32 3.64 4.99
CA LEU A 38 -17.48 3.59 3.81
C LEU A 38 -18.19 2.92 2.64
N GLU A 39 -17.90 3.38 1.44
CA GLU A 39 -18.45 2.82 0.23
C GLU A 39 -17.53 1.77 -0.33
N GLN A 40 -18.09 0.61 -0.69
CA GLN A 40 -17.34 -0.46 -1.31
C GLN A 40 -17.22 -0.21 -2.81
N GLY A 41 -15.99 -0.23 -3.31
CA GLY A 41 -15.72 -0.17 -4.74
C GLY A 41 -15.63 -1.55 -5.37
N ASP A 42 -15.14 -1.58 -6.59
CA ASP A 42 -14.96 -2.83 -7.34
C ASP A 42 -13.74 -3.58 -6.83
N ASP A 43 -13.80 -4.90 -6.91
CA ASP A 43 -12.67 -5.74 -6.58
C ASP A 43 -11.65 -5.77 -7.73
N GLU A 44 -10.40 -5.96 -7.38
CA GLU A 44 -9.34 -6.12 -8.37
C GLU A 44 -8.45 -7.30 -7.99
N LEU A 45 -8.10 -8.12 -8.98
CA LEU A 45 -7.11 -9.19 -8.81
C LEU A 45 -5.76 -8.68 -9.29
N ASN A 46 -4.77 -8.71 -8.40
CA ASN A 46 -3.38 -8.44 -8.78
C ASN A 46 -2.65 -9.77 -8.82
N VAL A 47 -2.46 -10.31 -10.01
CA VAL A 47 -1.85 -11.62 -10.20
C VAL A 47 -0.39 -11.60 -9.77
N GLU A 48 0.33 -10.54 -10.09
CA GLU A 48 1.75 -10.41 -9.76
C GLU A 48 1.99 -10.45 -8.26
N GLN A 49 1.14 -9.78 -7.47
CA GLN A 49 1.25 -9.75 -6.02
C GLN A 49 0.50 -10.90 -5.35
N GLY A 50 -0.29 -11.65 -6.10
CA GLY A 50 -1.02 -12.79 -5.55
C GLY A 50 -2.13 -12.40 -4.59
N VAL A 51 -2.89 -11.37 -4.92
CA VAL A 51 -3.86 -10.80 -3.99
C VAL A 51 -5.15 -10.37 -4.69
N ASN A 52 -6.28 -10.63 -4.02
CA ASN A 52 -7.56 -10.04 -4.37
C ASN A 52 -7.77 -8.83 -3.48
N ILE A 53 -8.11 -7.69 -4.08
CA ILE A 53 -8.21 -6.42 -3.39
C ILE A 53 -9.64 -5.91 -3.44
N ARG A 54 -10.19 -5.54 -2.28
CA ARG A 54 -11.49 -4.87 -2.21
C ARG A 54 -11.28 -3.47 -1.64
N PHE A 55 -11.77 -2.48 -2.35
CA PHE A 55 -11.55 -1.08 -2.01
C PHE A 55 -12.72 -0.51 -1.24
N PHE A 56 -12.41 0.28 -0.20
CA PHE A 56 -13.39 1.06 0.53
C PHE A 56 -12.94 2.50 0.60
N GLY A 57 -13.86 3.43 0.36
CA GLY A 57 -13.53 4.85 0.39
C GLY A 57 -14.68 5.68 0.91
N SER A 58 -14.42 6.96 1.13
CA SER A 58 -15.44 7.92 1.49
C SER A 58 -16.01 8.56 0.23
N GLU A 59 -17.17 9.22 0.37
CA GLU A 59 -17.77 9.96 -0.73
C GLU A 59 -16.99 11.21 -1.13
N GLN A 60 -15.93 11.53 -0.41
CA GLN A 60 -15.21 12.79 -0.59
C GLN A 60 -14.23 12.79 -1.75
N GLY A 61 -14.34 11.80 -2.63
CA GLY A 61 -13.60 11.81 -3.88
C GLY A 61 -12.39 10.90 -3.88
N THR A 62 -11.69 10.93 -5.02
CA THR A 62 -10.61 9.98 -5.33
C THR A 62 -9.35 10.22 -4.53
N ASP A 63 -9.23 11.39 -3.89
CA ASP A 63 -8.02 11.75 -3.14
C ASP A 63 -8.08 11.37 -1.65
N ALA A 64 -9.22 10.91 -1.18
CA ALA A 64 -9.34 10.48 0.21
C ALA A 64 -8.59 9.18 0.42
N THR A 65 -7.99 9.04 1.61
CA THR A 65 -7.32 7.80 1.99
C THR A 65 -8.30 6.63 1.98
N LYS A 66 -7.92 5.52 1.36
CA LYS A 66 -8.76 4.35 1.22
C LYS A 66 -8.38 3.26 2.21
N ILE A 67 -9.32 2.38 2.48
CA ILE A 67 -9.05 1.10 3.13
C ILE A 67 -9.08 0.05 2.02
N GLU A 68 -8.08 -0.82 1.99
CA GLU A 68 -8.03 -1.95 1.05
C GLU A 68 -8.00 -3.24 1.84
N LEU A 69 -8.99 -4.10 1.60
CA LEU A 69 -8.97 -5.45 2.15
C LEU A 69 -8.24 -6.34 1.17
N LEU A 70 -7.30 -7.13 1.68
CA LEU A 70 -6.38 -7.93 0.88
C LEU A 70 -6.55 -9.38 1.26
N SER A 71 -7.05 -10.21 0.34
CA SER A 71 -7.11 -11.65 0.56
C SER A 71 -6.15 -12.34 -0.39
N PRO A 72 -5.44 -13.39 0.07
CA PRO A 72 -4.42 -14.04 -0.76
C PRO A 72 -5.05 -14.95 -1.79
N THR A 73 -4.40 -15.07 -2.95
CA THR A 73 -4.81 -16.07 -3.95
C THR A 73 -4.30 -17.46 -3.58
N SER A 74 -3.27 -17.54 -2.74
CA SER A 74 -2.76 -18.81 -2.21
C SER A 74 -1.96 -18.55 -0.95
N ALA A 75 -1.63 -19.62 -0.22
CA ALA A 75 -0.82 -19.52 1.00
C ALA A 75 0.61 -19.04 0.73
N ASN A 76 1.12 -19.24 -0.48
CA ASN A 76 2.50 -18.89 -0.85
C ASN A 76 2.65 -17.45 -1.36
N THR A 77 1.75 -16.57 -0.97
CA THR A 77 1.80 -15.16 -1.35
C THR A 77 2.23 -14.32 -0.14
N PRO A 78 2.65 -13.07 -0.34
CA PRO A 78 2.98 -12.20 0.80
C PRO A 78 1.83 -12.07 1.81
N ILE A 79 0.59 -11.90 1.34
CA ILE A 79 -0.56 -11.80 2.23
C ILE A 79 -0.85 -13.15 2.89
N GLY A 80 -0.72 -14.26 2.15
CA GLY A 80 -0.89 -15.60 2.73
C GLY A 80 0.07 -15.85 3.87
N ARG A 81 1.34 -15.49 3.68
CA ARG A 81 2.35 -15.66 4.72
C ARG A 81 2.10 -14.74 5.91
N PHE A 82 1.65 -13.51 5.66
CA PHE A 82 1.30 -12.60 6.73
C PHE A 82 0.17 -13.16 7.60
N LEU A 83 -0.90 -13.66 6.96
CA LEU A 83 -2.02 -14.26 7.69
C LEU A 83 -1.59 -15.47 8.52
N GLU A 84 -0.71 -16.30 7.98
CA GLU A 84 -0.23 -17.48 8.69
C GLU A 84 0.59 -17.12 9.93
N THR A 85 1.43 -16.09 9.84
CA THR A 85 2.32 -15.72 10.94
C THR A 85 1.70 -14.75 11.93
N LYS A 86 0.86 -13.82 11.46
CA LYS A 86 0.33 -12.74 12.30
C LYS A 86 -1.19 -12.72 12.41
N GLY A 87 -1.89 -13.45 11.54
CA GLY A 87 -3.34 -13.38 11.49
C GLY A 87 -3.84 -12.11 10.77
N PRO A 88 -5.17 -11.92 10.70
CA PRO A 88 -5.73 -10.72 10.06
C PRO A 88 -5.30 -9.44 10.75
N GLY A 89 -5.11 -8.39 9.97
CA GLY A 89 -4.74 -7.09 10.52
C GLY A 89 -4.08 -6.21 9.47
N VAL A 90 -3.67 -5.02 9.89
CA VAL A 90 -2.99 -4.08 9.01
C VAL A 90 -1.66 -4.68 8.55
N GLN A 91 -1.51 -4.79 7.24
CA GLN A 91 -0.32 -5.39 6.65
C GLN A 91 0.62 -4.33 6.08
N GLN A 92 0.07 -3.23 5.55
CA GLN A 92 0.89 -2.20 4.91
C GLN A 92 0.22 -0.84 4.99
N ILE A 93 1.06 0.20 4.87
CA ILE A 93 0.59 1.56 4.66
C ILE A 93 1.21 2.04 3.36
N ALA A 94 0.38 2.59 2.46
CA ALA A 94 0.83 3.01 1.15
C ALA A 94 0.81 4.53 1.03
N PHE A 95 1.86 5.07 0.43
CA PHE A 95 2.01 6.50 0.20
C PHE A 95 2.07 6.77 -1.30
N ARG A 96 1.26 7.73 -1.74
CA ARG A 96 1.30 8.20 -3.11
C ARG A 96 2.38 9.25 -3.26
N VAL A 97 3.21 9.10 -4.30
CA VAL A 97 4.31 10.02 -4.61
C VAL A 97 4.24 10.41 -6.08
N ASP A 98 4.90 11.52 -6.43
CA ASP A 98 4.88 12.04 -7.79
C ASP A 98 5.98 11.45 -8.68
N ASN A 99 7.09 11.03 -8.09
CA ASN A 99 8.22 10.49 -8.84
C ASN A 99 8.80 9.29 -8.08
N LEU A 100 8.21 8.13 -8.35
CA LEU A 100 8.58 6.92 -7.61
C LEU A 100 10.03 6.51 -7.85
N GLN A 101 10.47 6.43 -9.11
CA GLN A 101 11.83 6.00 -9.39
C GLN A 101 12.86 6.95 -8.77
N GLY A 102 12.62 8.25 -8.86
CA GLY A 102 13.52 9.23 -8.26
C GLY A 102 13.62 9.07 -6.75
N LEU A 103 12.49 8.79 -6.11
CA LEU A 103 12.48 8.55 -4.67
C LEU A 103 13.21 7.26 -4.30
N LEU A 104 12.98 6.18 -5.06
CA LEU A 104 13.68 4.92 -4.81
C LEU A 104 15.20 5.08 -4.93
N ASP A 105 15.64 5.81 -5.94
CA ASP A 105 17.08 6.06 -6.14
C ASP A 105 17.67 6.81 -4.95
N LYS A 106 16.97 7.82 -4.45
CA LYS A 106 17.44 8.57 -3.29
C LYS A 106 17.45 7.73 -2.02
N LEU A 107 16.40 6.94 -1.79
CA LEU A 107 16.33 6.07 -0.63
C LEU A 107 17.47 5.06 -0.63
N LYS A 108 17.74 4.46 -1.78
CA LYS A 108 18.83 3.52 -1.93
C LYS A 108 20.17 4.19 -1.65
N SER A 109 20.36 5.42 -2.13
CA SER A 109 21.62 6.15 -1.96
C SER A 109 21.94 6.46 -0.50
N VAL A 110 20.94 6.51 0.38
CA VAL A 110 21.14 6.77 1.81
C VAL A 110 21.04 5.49 2.66
N GLY A 111 21.02 4.32 2.02
CA GLY A 111 21.08 3.05 2.73
C GLY A 111 19.75 2.47 3.17
N VAL A 112 18.64 2.99 2.70
CA VAL A 112 17.31 2.41 2.98
C VAL A 112 17.21 1.08 2.23
N ARG A 113 16.75 0.04 2.93
CA ARG A 113 16.56 -1.28 2.34
C ARG A 113 15.24 -1.33 1.59
N LEU A 114 15.32 -1.49 0.27
CA LEU A 114 14.16 -1.60 -0.59
C LEU A 114 13.89 -3.08 -0.91
N ILE A 115 12.62 -3.48 -0.87
CA ILE A 115 12.22 -4.79 -1.37
C ILE A 115 12.26 -4.76 -2.90
N ASN A 116 11.80 -3.65 -3.49
CA ASN A 116 11.84 -3.44 -4.93
C ASN A 116 12.71 -2.21 -5.22
N GLU A 117 13.78 -2.40 -5.99
CA GLU A 117 14.64 -1.29 -6.39
C GLU A 117 14.13 -0.59 -7.64
N THR A 118 13.24 -1.25 -8.36
CA THR A 118 12.53 -0.69 -9.52
C THR A 118 11.04 -0.95 -9.35
N PRO A 119 10.19 -0.06 -9.89
CA PRO A 119 8.74 -0.24 -9.74
C PRO A 119 8.22 -1.50 -10.39
N THR A 120 7.15 -2.05 -9.80
CA THR A 120 6.36 -3.15 -10.34
C THR A 120 4.92 -2.68 -10.50
N THR A 121 4.05 -3.53 -11.03
CA THR A 121 2.66 -3.17 -11.28
C THR A 121 1.81 -3.35 -10.04
N GLY A 122 1.06 -2.32 -9.68
CA GLY A 122 0.09 -2.35 -8.60
C GLY A 122 -1.34 -2.20 -9.10
N ALA A 123 -2.25 -1.97 -8.15
CA ALA A 123 -3.66 -1.81 -8.44
C ALA A 123 -3.90 -0.59 -9.36
N HIS A 124 -4.93 -0.70 -10.19
CA HIS A 124 -5.36 0.38 -11.11
C HIS A 124 -4.25 0.83 -12.05
N GLY A 125 -3.35 -0.08 -12.42
CA GLY A 125 -2.25 0.24 -13.32
C GLY A 125 -1.18 1.12 -12.72
N SER A 126 -1.17 1.30 -11.40
CA SER A 126 -0.16 2.08 -10.72
C SER A 126 1.20 1.41 -10.77
N GLN A 127 2.25 2.19 -10.55
CA GLN A 127 3.59 1.68 -10.30
C GLN A 127 3.82 1.66 -8.80
N ILE A 128 4.33 0.55 -8.29
CA ILE A 128 4.55 0.37 -6.86
C ILE A 128 5.94 -0.18 -6.56
N ALA A 129 6.40 0.09 -5.33
CA ALA A 129 7.59 -0.54 -4.78
C ALA A 129 7.46 -0.58 -3.26
N PHE A 130 8.01 -1.62 -2.65
CA PHE A 130 7.93 -1.80 -1.21
C PHE A 130 9.27 -1.49 -0.55
N VAL A 131 9.19 -0.84 0.61
CA VAL A 131 10.33 -0.58 1.48
C VAL A 131 10.34 -1.63 2.59
N HIS A 132 11.51 -2.23 2.83
CA HIS A 132 11.62 -3.28 3.84
C HIS A 132 11.37 -2.72 5.24
N PRO A 133 10.60 -3.45 6.08
CA PRO A 133 10.27 -2.98 7.43
C PRO A 133 11.48 -2.66 8.31
N SER A 134 12.63 -3.27 8.05
CA SER A 134 13.84 -2.98 8.82
C SER A 134 14.30 -1.52 8.69
N SER A 135 13.89 -0.83 7.62
CA SER A 135 14.24 0.58 7.40
C SER A 135 13.14 1.55 7.83
N THR A 136 12.01 1.04 8.30
CA THR A 136 10.84 1.88 8.63
C THR A 136 10.41 1.76 10.09
N GLY A 137 11.17 1.02 10.90
CA GLY A 137 10.76 0.78 12.28
C GLY A 137 9.73 -0.33 12.44
N GLY A 138 9.62 -1.21 11.46
CA GLY A 138 8.74 -2.38 11.57
C GLY A 138 7.48 -2.33 10.72
N VAL A 139 7.32 -1.29 9.90
CA VAL A 139 6.12 -1.13 9.07
C VAL A 139 6.46 -1.45 7.61
N LEU A 140 5.68 -2.32 6.98
CA LEU A 140 5.79 -2.50 5.54
C LEU A 140 5.20 -1.27 4.86
N VAL A 141 6.02 -0.56 4.09
CA VAL A 141 5.60 0.65 3.39
C VAL A 141 5.55 0.37 1.89
N GLU A 142 4.43 0.70 1.28
CA GLU A 142 4.29 0.70 -0.17
C GLU A 142 4.40 2.14 -0.65
N LEU A 143 5.18 2.35 -1.71
CA LEU A 143 5.24 3.65 -2.39
C LEU A 143 4.60 3.45 -3.75
N LEU A 144 3.72 4.37 -4.14
CA LEU A 144 3.03 4.21 -5.42
C LEU A 144 2.92 5.52 -6.18
N GLN A 145 2.88 5.37 -7.49
CA GLN A 145 2.69 6.48 -8.41
C GLN A 145 1.62 6.07 -9.41
N TYR A 146 0.58 6.88 -9.53
CA TYR A 146 -0.41 6.68 -10.57
C TYR A 146 0.08 7.29 -11.86
N GLU A 147 -0.26 6.67 -12.96
CA GLU A 147 0.03 7.23 -14.27
C GLU A 147 -1.01 8.29 -14.61
N ASP A 148 -0.56 9.32 -15.27
CA ASP A 148 -1.45 10.40 -15.73
C ASP A 148 -2.29 9.98 -16.92
#